data_78d92620c6f2e6c5391efa30f373a3ec
#
_entry.id   78d92620c6f2e6c5391efa30f373a3ec
#
_cell.length_a   1.000
_cell.length_b   1.000
_cell.length_c   1.000
_cell.angle_alpha   90.00
_cell.angle_beta   90.00
_cell.angle_gamma   90.00
#
_symmetry.space_group_name_H-M   'P 1'
#
loop_
_entity.id
_entity.type
_entity.pdbx_description
1 polymer ?
#
loop_
_entity_poly.entity_id
_entity_poly.type
_entity_poly.pdbx_seq_one_letter_code
_entity_poly.pdbx_strand_id
1 'polypeptide(L)'
;MEVAYDLDTEALATAKDLGITAVRAGTVGVREPFVSGLVDLLLERAALARDEQVTEATEGSLPALRSVCAPGCCLRRDGEASGVPALCSTDLYS
;
A
#
# COMPACT_ATOMS: atom_id res chain seq x y z
N MET A 1 10.64 1.08 -16.10
CA MET A 1 11.38 1.78 -17.18
C MET A 1 10.43 2.38 -18.21
N GLU A 2 9.48 1.62 -18.68
CA GLU A 2 8.45 2.06 -19.64
C GLU A 2 7.68 3.29 -19.14
N VAL A 3 7.22 3.26 -17.89
CA VAL A 3 6.50 4.38 -17.29
C VAL A 3 7.35 5.65 -17.24
N ALA A 4 8.64 5.54 -16.95
CA ALA A 4 9.54 6.69 -16.93
C ALA A 4 9.67 7.31 -18.33
N TYR A 5 9.78 6.51 -19.37
CA TYR A 5 9.80 6.99 -20.73
C TYR A 5 8.49 7.70 -21.11
N ASP A 6 7.35 7.08 -20.80
CA ASP A 6 6.03 7.63 -21.09
C ASP A 6 5.83 8.99 -20.42
N LEU A 7 6.27 9.14 -19.18
CA LEU A 7 6.11 10.38 -18.42
C LEU A 7 7.18 11.42 -18.77
N ASP A 8 8.45 11.04 -18.76
CA ASP A 8 9.57 11.99 -18.89
C ASP A 8 9.83 12.40 -20.34
N THR A 9 9.50 11.57 -21.30
CA THR A 9 9.71 11.85 -22.71
C THR A 9 8.42 12.20 -23.42
N GLU A 10 7.45 11.32 -23.47
CA GLU A 10 6.23 11.51 -24.27
C GLU A 10 5.28 12.52 -23.65
N ALA A 11 4.91 12.37 -22.38
CA ALA A 11 3.93 13.24 -21.73
C ALA A 11 4.43 14.67 -21.60
N LEU A 12 5.70 14.86 -21.21
CA LEU A 12 6.29 16.19 -21.09
C LEU A 12 6.45 16.88 -22.44
N ALA A 13 6.79 16.13 -23.50
CA ALA A 13 6.87 16.67 -24.86
C ALA A 13 5.48 17.10 -25.35
N THR A 14 4.46 16.30 -25.15
CA THR A 14 3.08 16.64 -25.50
C THR A 14 2.58 17.88 -24.75
N ALA A 15 2.86 17.97 -23.46
CA ALA A 15 2.50 19.14 -22.67
C ALA A 15 3.18 20.41 -23.20
N LYS A 16 4.45 20.32 -23.56
CA LYS A 16 5.18 21.44 -24.17
C LYS A 16 4.56 21.88 -25.48
N ASP A 17 4.21 20.93 -26.36
CA ASP A 17 3.60 21.22 -27.65
C ASP A 17 2.21 21.87 -27.50
N LEU A 18 1.48 21.53 -26.46
CA LEU A 18 0.18 22.09 -26.14
C LEU A 18 0.23 23.39 -25.30
N GLY A 19 1.43 23.84 -24.90
CA GLY A 19 1.59 25.00 -24.06
C GLY A 19 1.10 24.82 -22.62
N ILE A 20 1.01 23.57 -22.14
CA ILE A 20 0.57 23.23 -20.79
C ILE A 20 1.79 23.09 -19.88
N THR A 21 1.76 23.73 -18.72
CA THR A 21 2.80 23.54 -17.72
C THR A 21 2.64 22.16 -17.08
N ALA A 22 3.66 21.32 -17.19
CA ALA A 22 3.69 19.98 -16.60
C ALA A 22 4.99 19.78 -15.85
N VAL A 23 4.89 19.27 -14.64
CA VAL A 23 6.04 18.94 -13.78
C VAL A 23 5.88 17.51 -13.30
N ARG A 24 6.92 16.71 -13.45
CA ARG A 24 6.91 15.35 -12.94
C ARG A 24 7.62 15.28 -11.60
N ALA A 25 6.88 14.85 -10.58
CA ALA A 25 7.47 14.56 -9.27
C ALA A 25 8.36 13.31 -9.35
N GLY A 26 9.41 13.28 -8.55
CA GLY A 26 10.25 12.09 -8.42
C GLY A 26 9.47 10.91 -7.85
N THR A 27 9.86 9.68 -8.22
CA THR A 27 9.27 8.47 -7.64
C THR A 27 9.66 8.32 -6.17
N VAL A 28 8.76 7.72 -5.40
CA VAL A 28 8.94 7.57 -3.95
C VAL A 28 9.87 6.43 -3.55
N GLY A 29 10.17 5.49 -4.45
CA GLY A 29 10.76 4.18 -4.18
C GLY A 29 11.96 4.15 -3.24
N VAL A 30 12.86 5.15 -3.32
CA VAL A 30 14.06 5.24 -2.47
C VAL A 30 14.04 6.47 -1.56
N ARG A 31 12.91 7.18 -1.49
CA ARG A 31 12.78 8.34 -0.61
C ARG A 31 12.73 7.90 0.84
N GLU A 32 13.52 8.57 1.68
CA GLU A 32 13.63 8.21 3.11
C GLU A 32 12.28 8.15 3.84
N PRO A 33 11.37 9.14 3.71
CA PRO A 33 10.07 9.05 4.39
C PRO A 33 9.24 7.83 3.97
N PHE A 34 9.30 7.46 2.70
CA PHE A 34 8.59 6.28 2.19
C PHE A 34 9.19 4.98 2.75
N VAL A 35 10.51 4.84 2.68
CA VAL A 35 11.22 3.65 3.19
C VAL A 35 11.04 3.53 4.71
N SER A 36 11.17 4.64 5.44
CA SER A 36 10.95 4.66 6.89
C SER A 36 9.53 4.25 7.24
N GLY A 37 8.53 4.73 6.52
CA GLY A 37 7.14 4.33 6.70
C GLY A 37 6.91 2.84 6.47
N LEU A 38 7.54 2.26 5.45
CA LEU A 38 7.46 0.81 5.21
C LEU A 38 8.10 0.01 6.35
N VAL A 39 9.23 0.47 6.88
CA VAL A 39 9.89 -0.18 8.03
C VAL A 39 8.96 -0.14 9.25
N ASP A 40 8.36 1.01 9.52
CA ASP A 40 7.42 1.15 10.65
C ASP A 40 6.25 0.19 10.53
N LEU A 41 5.67 0.05 9.34
CA LEU A 41 4.57 -0.89 9.09
C LEU A 41 5.00 -2.35 9.25
N LEU A 42 6.21 -2.70 8.83
CA LEU A 42 6.76 -4.05 9.03
C LEU A 42 6.95 -4.36 10.52
N LEU A 43 7.48 -3.42 11.28
CA LEU A 43 7.66 -3.58 12.73
C LEU A 43 6.32 -3.68 13.45
N GLU A 44 5.35 -2.86 13.07
CA GLU A 44 3.98 -2.94 13.58
C GLU A 44 3.38 -4.32 13.34
N ARG A 45 3.47 -4.82 12.10
CA ARG A 45 2.94 -6.13 11.73
C ARG A 45 3.65 -7.27 12.48
N ALA A 46 4.95 -7.18 12.65
CA ALA A 46 5.73 -8.15 13.42
C ALA A 46 5.31 -8.17 14.90
N ALA A 47 5.09 -7.00 15.48
CA ALA A 47 4.62 -6.90 16.87
C ALA A 47 3.22 -7.51 17.04
N LEU A 48 2.31 -7.25 16.11
CA LEU A 48 0.99 -7.88 16.10
C LEU A 48 1.08 -9.41 16.00
N ALA A 49 2.00 -9.92 15.20
CA ALA A 49 2.21 -11.38 15.07
C ALA A 49 2.75 -12.01 16.35
N ARG A 50 3.38 -11.22 17.23
CA ARG A 50 3.85 -11.66 18.55
C ARG A 50 2.86 -11.39 19.68
N ASP A 51 1.63 -10.99 19.35
CA ASP A 51 0.58 -10.61 20.31
C ASP A 51 1.01 -9.44 21.24
N GLU A 52 1.88 -8.56 20.76
CA GLU A 52 2.28 -7.38 21.49
C GLU A 52 1.26 -6.26 21.32
N GLN A 53 1.18 -5.38 22.32
CA GLN A 53 0.38 -4.16 22.22
C GLN A 53 1.01 -3.20 21.23
N VAL A 54 0.21 -2.76 20.25
CA VAL A 54 0.68 -1.89 19.17
C VAL A 54 -0.28 -0.70 19.03
N THR A 55 0.30 0.47 18.82
CA THR A 55 -0.46 1.63 18.33
C THR A 55 -0.33 1.64 16.81
N GLU A 56 -1.44 1.35 16.13
CA GLU A 56 -1.45 1.30 14.68
C GLU A 56 -1.29 2.70 14.08
N ALA A 57 -0.40 2.83 13.10
CA ALA A 57 -0.16 4.09 12.41
C ALA A 57 -1.37 4.49 11.57
N THR A 58 -1.73 5.78 11.62
CA THR A 58 -2.81 6.35 10.82
C THR A 58 -2.41 7.70 10.27
N GLU A 59 -3.04 8.07 9.17
CA GLU A 59 -2.93 9.40 8.61
C GLU A 59 -4.32 10.04 8.53
N GLY A 60 -4.38 11.33 8.83
CA GLY A 60 -5.64 12.08 8.81
C GLY A 60 -6.50 11.84 10.05
N SER A 61 -7.82 12.01 9.91
CA SER A 61 -8.78 12.01 11.02
C SER A 61 -9.53 10.70 11.23
N LEU A 62 -9.33 9.74 10.34
CA LEU A 62 -10.00 8.44 10.46
C LEU A 62 -9.25 7.53 11.44
N PRO A 63 -9.97 6.67 12.17
CA PRO A 63 -9.32 5.70 13.05
C PRO A 63 -8.55 4.65 12.25
N ALA A 64 -7.64 3.94 12.92
CA ALA A 64 -6.90 2.84 12.33
C ALA A 64 -7.84 1.74 11.83
N LEU A 65 -7.55 1.23 10.63
CA LEU A 65 -8.21 0.02 10.14
C LEU A 65 -7.49 -1.20 10.71
N ARG A 66 -8.22 -2.31 10.79
CA ARG A 66 -7.63 -3.57 11.25
C ARG A 66 -6.47 -4.01 10.35
N SER A 67 -5.39 -4.48 10.95
CA SER A 67 -4.23 -5.00 10.22
C SER A 67 -4.41 -6.44 9.74
N VAL A 68 -5.36 -7.15 10.34
CA VAL A 68 -5.65 -8.56 10.02
C VAL A 68 -7.10 -8.65 9.55
N CYS A 69 -7.29 -9.26 8.38
CA CYS A 69 -8.63 -9.46 7.84
C CYS A 69 -9.39 -10.53 8.61
N ALA A 70 -10.69 -10.29 8.83
CA ALA A 70 -11.56 -11.32 9.38
C ALA A 70 -11.70 -12.48 8.38
N PRO A 71 -11.86 -13.72 8.86
CA PRO A 71 -12.15 -14.84 7.98
C PRO A 71 -13.38 -14.56 7.10
N GLY A 72 -13.27 -14.86 5.81
CA GLY A 72 -14.36 -14.66 4.86
C GLY A 72 -14.66 -13.21 4.48
N CYS A 73 -13.79 -12.24 4.82
CA CYS A 73 -14.01 -10.84 4.48
C CYS A 73 -13.89 -10.56 2.97
N CYS A 74 -13.21 -11.42 2.22
CA CYS A 74 -13.07 -11.32 0.77
C CYS A 74 -13.82 -12.45 0.10
N LEU A 75 -14.92 -12.14 -0.53
CA LEU A 75 -15.71 -13.13 -1.26
C LEU A 75 -15.08 -13.41 -2.62
N ARG A 76 -15.27 -14.62 -3.10
CA ARG A 76 -14.94 -15.00 -4.48
C ARG A 76 -15.89 -14.28 -5.44
N ARG A 77 -15.56 -14.30 -6.74
CA ARG A 77 -16.42 -13.69 -7.78
C ARG A 77 -17.83 -14.28 -7.83
N ASP A 78 -17.97 -15.55 -7.45
CA ASP A 78 -19.27 -16.24 -7.39
C ASP A 78 -20.06 -15.90 -6.11
N GLY A 79 -19.54 -15.02 -5.26
CA GLY A 79 -20.20 -14.61 -4.03
C GLY A 79 -20.00 -15.58 -2.86
N GLU A 80 -19.25 -16.65 -3.06
CA GLU A 80 -18.94 -17.58 -1.99
C GLU A 80 -17.73 -17.14 -1.17
N ALA A 81 -17.72 -17.47 0.11
CA ALA A 81 -16.57 -17.23 0.96
C ALA A 81 -15.39 -18.10 0.50
N SER A 82 -14.19 -17.52 0.52
CA SER A 82 -12.99 -18.30 0.26
C SER A 82 -12.85 -19.40 1.32
N GLY A 83 -12.58 -20.60 0.87
CA GLY A 83 -12.31 -21.74 1.78
C GLY A 83 -10.91 -21.70 2.40
N VAL A 84 -10.09 -20.70 2.03
CA VAL A 84 -8.74 -20.51 2.57
C VAL A 84 -8.68 -19.23 3.38
N PRO A 85 -7.86 -19.17 4.45
CA PRO A 85 -7.65 -17.95 5.19
C PRO A 85 -7.05 -16.85 4.31
N ALA A 86 -7.36 -15.59 4.62
CA ALA A 86 -6.66 -14.46 4.00
C ALA A 86 -5.18 -14.50 4.39
N LEU A 87 -4.31 -14.01 3.50
CA LEU A 87 -2.86 -13.98 3.75
C LEU A 87 -2.48 -13.29 5.07
N CYS A 88 -3.26 -12.30 5.47
CA CYS A 88 -3.04 -11.56 6.70
C CYS A 88 -3.84 -12.11 7.89
N SER A 89 -4.52 -13.25 7.72
CA SER A 89 -5.28 -13.88 8.81
C SER A 89 -4.34 -14.53 9.82
N THR A 90 -4.67 -14.39 11.10
CA THR A 90 -3.95 -15.06 12.18
C THR A 90 -4.10 -16.58 12.12
N ASP A 91 -5.14 -17.08 11.45
CA ASP A 91 -5.38 -18.51 11.29
C ASP A 91 -4.28 -19.24 10.53
N LEU A 92 -3.49 -18.50 9.74
CA LEU A 92 -2.33 -19.05 9.03
C LEU A 92 -1.20 -19.50 9.97
N TYR A 93 -1.19 -18.99 11.21
CA TYR A 93 -0.13 -19.23 12.18
C TYR A 93 -0.57 -20.07 13.39
N SER A 94 -1.79 -20.49 13.38
CA SER A 94 -2.38 -21.31 14.46
C SER A 94 -2.29 -22.81 14.22
#